data_4e5074ec78292fc72d2ad21093d18f8d
#
_entry.id   4e5074ec78292fc72d2ad21093d18f8d
#
_cell.length_a   1.000
_cell.length_b   1.000
_cell.length_c   1.000
_cell.angle_alpha   90.00
_cell.angle_beta   90.00
_cell.angle_gamma   90.00
#
_symmetry.space_group_name_H-M   'P 1'
#
loop_
_entity.id
_entity.type
_entity.pdbx_description
1 polymer ?
#
loop_
_entity_poly.entity_id
_entity_poly.type
_entity_poly.pdbx_seq_one_letter_code
_entity_poly.pdbx_strand_id
1 'polypeptide(L)'
;MKVLVAYFSASGVTKGVAEQLAAVAGADLHEIKPAQPYTDADLDWRDKQSRSSVEMKDKNSRPAITDKLANMQDYGVIYVGFPIWWYTAPTIINTFMESYDFKGKTVIPFATSGGSSIKKACEDLKATYPDVNWKEGKLLNRVSKKELEAWVKGL
;
A
#
# COMPACT_ATOMS: atom_id res chain seq x y z
N MET A 1 5.29 0.42 -20.97
CA MET A 1 5.47 1.20 -19.74
C MET A 1 5.96 0.31 -18.61
N LYS A 2 6.72 0.89 -17.71
CA LYS A 2 7.25 0.14 -16.56
C LYS A 2 6.16 -0.14 -15.52
N VAL A 3 6.43 -1.14 -14.69
CA VAL A 3 5.58 -1.54 -13.57
C VAL A 3 6.31 -1.24 -12.27
N LEU A 4 5.61 -0.69 -11.29
CA LEU A 4 6.14 -0.35 -9.98
C LEU A 4 5.38 -1.11 -8.90
N VAL A 5 6.11 -1.63 -7.91
CA VAL A 5 5.53 -2.08 -6.65
C VAL A 5 5.96 -1.09 -5.58
N ALA A 6 5.01 -0.30 -5.08
CA ALA A 6 5.22 0.64 -3.98
C ALA A 6 4.54 0.07 -2.74
N TYR A 7 5.22 0.14 -1.59
CA TYR A 7 4.67 -0.46 -0.38
C TYR A 7 5.06 0.31 0.88
N PHE A 8 4.17 0.28 1.86
CA PHE A 8 4.47 0.67 3.24
C PHE A 8 4.48 -0.58 4.11
N SER A 9 5.52 -0.76 4.90
CA SER A 9 5.65 -1.91 5.81
C SER A 9 6.09 -1.44 7.19
N ALA A 10 5.29 -1.76 8.20
CA ALA A 10 5.61 -1.39 9.58
C ALA A 10 6.41 -2.48 10.30
N SER A 11 6.12 -3.76 10.02
CA SER A 11 6.70 -4.90 10.72
C SER A 11 7.55 -5.82 9.82
N GLY A 12 7.69 -5.48 8.54
CA GLY A 12 8.44 -6.29 7.59
C GLY A 12 7.62 -7.32 6.81
N VAL A 13 6.38 -7.59 7.21
CA VAL A 13 5.52 -8.57 6.53
C VAL A 13 5.16 -8.11 5.13
N THR A 14 4.65 -6.89 5.00
CA THR A 14 4.29 -6.32 3.70
C THR A 14 5.52 -6.20 2.80
N LYS A 15 6.67 -5.85 3.38
CA LYS A 15 7.94 -5.76 2.63
C LYS A 15 8.28 -7.09 1.95
N GLY A 16 8.21 -8.20 2.70
CA GLY A 16 8.50 -9.52 2.15
C GLY A 16 7.60 -9.90 0.99
N VAL A 17 6.31 -9.60 1.11
CA VAL A 17 5.32 -9.84 0.04
C VAL A 17 5.59 -8.93 -1.17
N ALA A 18 5.90 -7.67 -0.92
CA ALA A 18 6.19 -6.71 -1.99
C ALA A 18 7.40 -7.14 -2.82
N GLU A 19 8.44 -7.66 -2.16
CA GLU A 19 9.64 -8.16 -2.84
C GLU A 19 9.30 -9.36 -3.73
N GLN A 20 8.49 -10.28 -3.26
CA GLN A 20 8.05 -11.44 -4.04
C GLN A 20 7.19 -10.99 -5.24
N LEU A 21 6.27 -10.08 -5.02
CA LEU A 21 5.41 -9.57 -6.08
C LEU A 21 6.22 -8.85 -7.16
N ALA A 22 7.19 -8.04 -6.77
CA ALA A 22 8.05 -7.33 -7.72
C ALA A 22 8.82 -8.31 -8.60
N ALA A 23 9.34 -9.39 -8.03
CA ALA A 23 10.05 -10.42 -8.78
C ALA A 23 9.13 -11.12 -9.79
N VAL A 24 7.90 -11.46 -9.39
CA VAL A 24 6.92 -12.15 -10.24
C VAL A 24 6.43 -11.23 -11.37
N ALA A 25 6.16 -9.97 -11.05
CA ALA A 25 5.61 -9.01 -12.01
C ALA A 25 6.67 -8.35 -12.90
N GLY A 26 7.94 -8.59 -12.64
CA GLY A 26 9.02 -7.90 -13.35
C GLY A 26 9.00 -6.41 -13.08
N ALA A 27 8.70 -6.02 -11.85
CA ALA A 27 8.47 -4.63 -11.45
C ALA A 27 9.65 -4.06 -10.67
N ASP A 28 9.79 -2.74 -10.72
CA ASP A 28 10.68 -2.02 -9.81
C ASP A 28 10.03 -1.94 -8.43
N LEU A 29 10.84 -1.87 -7.40
CA LEU A 29 10.37 -1.86 -6.00
C LEU A 29 10.68 -0.50 -5.37
N HIS A 30 9.69 0.08 -4.68
CA HIS A 30 9.85 1.35 -3.97
C HIS A 30 9.20 1.28 -2.61
N GLU A 31 9.96 1.55 -1.57
CA GLU A 31 9.43 1.63 -0.21
C GLU A 31 8.85 3.02 0.04
N ILE A 32 7.60 3.06 0.53
CA ILE A 32 6.97 4.29 1.02
C ILE A 32 7.48 4.50 2.44
N LYS A 33 8.54 5.30 2.59
CA LYS A 33 9.20 5.49 3.88
C LYS A 33 8.57 6.63 4.65
N PRO A 34 8.07 6.39 5.87
CA PRO A 34 7.64 7.49 6.72
C PRO A 34 8.86 8.35 7.11
N ALA A 35 8.67 9.67 7.14
CA ALA A 35 9.73 10.60 7.56
C ALA A 35 10.19 10.30 9.00
N GLN A 36 9.25 9.85 9.84
CA GLN A 36 9.51 9.34 11.18
C GLN A 36 9.14 7.86 11.22
N PRO A 37 10.12 6.94 11.33
CA PRO A 37 9.81 5.51 11.40
C PRO A 37 8.90 5.18 12.57
N TYR A 38 8.04 4.18 12.39
CA TYR A 38 7.15 3.70 13.44
C TYR A 38 7.92 2.82 14.41
N THR A 39 7.78 3.11 15.71
CA THR A 39 8.32 2.28 16.78
C THR A 39 7.29 1.24 17.20
N ASP A 40 7.70 0.26 18.03
CA ASP A 40 6.75 -0.73 18.57
C ASP A 40 5.64 -0.04 19.37
N ALA A 41 5.96 1.00 20.12
CA ALA A 41 4.98 1.78 20.87
C ALA A 41 4.00 2.51 19.93
N ASP A 42 4.50 3.04 18.80
CA ASP A 42 3.68 3.69 17.77
C ASP A 42 2.68 2.72 17.14
N LEU A 43 3.01 1.44 17.08
CA LEU A 43 2.21 0.40 16.44
C LEU A 43 1.26 -0.31 17.42
N ASP A 44 1.27 0.05 18.69
CA ASP A 44 0.40 -0.59 19.69
C ASP A 44 -1.06 -0.18 19.48
N TRP A 45 -1.79 -0.98 18.74
CA TRP A 45 -3.20 -0.74 18.38
C TRP A 45 -4.12 -0.79 19.61
N ARG A 46 -3.66 -1.37 20.71
CA ARG A 46 -4.43 -1.44 21.96
C ARG A 46 -4.34 -0.14 22.75
N ASP A 47 -3.34 0.68 22.50
CA ASP A 47 -3.19 1.99 23.10
C ASP A 47 -3.86 3.04 22.22
N LYS A 48 -4.95 3.63 22.73
CA LYS A 48 -5.71 4.65 21.99
C LYS A 48 -4.94 5.92 21.73
N GLN A 49 -3.84 6.12 22.43
CA GLN A 49 -2.97 7.29 22.28
C GLN A 49 -1.72 7.00 21.47
N SER A 50 -1.53 5.76 21.01
CA SER A 50 -0.40 5.43 20.15
C SER A 50 -0.51 6.20 18.84
N ARG A 51 0.64 6.40 18.18
CA ARG A 51 0.69 7.14 16.92
C ARG A 51 -0.25 6.56 15.87
N SER A 52 -0.22 5.25 15.66
CA SER A 52 -1.10 4.60 14.67
C SER A 52 -2.58 4.78 15.02
N SER A 53 -2.95 4.65 16.30
CA SER A 53 -4.33 4.84 16.73
C SER A 53 -4.81 6.27 16.48
N VAL A 54 -3.99 7.26 16.80
CA VAL A 54 -4.31 8.67 16.56
C VAL A 54 -4.45 8.97 15.07
N GLU A 55 -3.50 8.49 14.28
CA GLU A 55 -3.54 8.70 12.82
C GLU A 55 -4.78 8.08 12.18
N MET A 56 -5.15 6.89 12.62
CA MET A 56 -6.29 6.18 12.03
C MET A 56 -7.65 6.73 12.45
N LYS A 57 -7.73 7.46 13.55
CA LYS A 57 -8.95 8.17 13.97
C LYS A 57 -9.18 9.44 13.14
N ASP A 58 -8.11 10.02 12.60
CA ASP A 58 -8.18 11.24 11.81
C ASP A 58 -8.00 10.90 10.33
N LYS A 59 -9.08 10.87 9.59
CA LYS A 59 -9.08 10.57 8.16
C LYS A 59 -8.27 11.57 7.34
N ASN A 60 -8.02 12.76 7.88
CA ASN A 60 -7.22 13.79 7.23
C ASN A 60 -5.76 13.73 7.61
N SER A 61 -5.36 12.77 8.45
CA SER A 61 -3.97 12.55 8.82
C SER A 61 -3.14 12.23 7.56
N ARG A 62 -1.99 12.90 7.44
CA ARG A 62 -1.08 12.68 6.31
C ARG A 62 0.35 12.58 6.81
N PRO A 63 0.75 11.42 7.34
CA PRO A 63 2.14 11.23 7.77
C PRO A 63 3.10 11.52 6.62
N ALA A 64 4.12 12.33 6.88
CA ALA A 64 5.08 12.71 5.85
C ALA A 64 5.91 11.51 5.40
N ILE A 65 6.27 11.48 4.14
CA ILE A 65 7.11 10.44 3.53
C ILE A 65 8.41 11.05 3.01
N THR A 66 9.44 10.21 2.94
CA THR A 66 10.75 10.58 2.36
C THR A 66 10.98 9.82 1.07
N ASP A 67 12.09 10.11 0.39
CA ASP A 67 12.55 9.37 -0.80
C ASP A 67 11.49 9.28 -1.90
N LYS A 68 10.86 10.41 -2.22
CA LYS A 68 9.89 10.47 -3.31
C LYS A 68 10.55 10.14 -4.65
N LEU A 69 9.83 9.35 -5.46
CA LEU A 69 10.27 9.03 -6.81
C LEU A 69 10.21 10.28 -7.71
N ALA A 70 11.30 10.53 -8.44
CA ALA A 70 11.33 11.61 -9.42
C ALA A 70 10.77 11.18 -10.78
N ASN A 71 10.64 9.87 -11.02
CA ASN A 71 10.27 9.30 -12.31
C ASN A 71 8.97 8.52 -12.31
N MET A 72 8.00 8.92 -11.49
CA MET A 72 6.68 8.25 -11.44
C MET A 72 6.01 8.21 -12.81
N GLN A 73 6.25 9.19 -13.65
CA GLN A 73 5.69 9.26 -15.00
C GLN A 73 6.12 8.10 -15.91
N ASP A 74 7.21 7.41 -15.57
CA ASP A 74 7.69 6.25 -16.36
C ASP A 74 6.86 4.98 -16.13
N TYR A 75 6.04 4.97 -15.09
CA TYR A 75 5.26 3.81 -14.70
C TYR A 75 3.81 3.92 -15.16
N GLY A 76 3.31 2.86 -15.79
CA GLY A 76 1.92 2.79 -16.22
C GLY A 76 1.06 1.95 -15.30
N VAL A 77 1.66 1.02 -14.56
CA VAL A 77 0.99 0.15 -13.60
C VAL A 77 1.70 0.26 -12.26
N ILE A 78 0.96 0.56 -11.21
CA ILE A 78 1.49 0.70 -9.85
C ILE A 78 0.72 -0.23 -8.91
N TYR A 79 1.42 -1.20 -8.33
CA TYR A 79 0.90 -1.96 -7.20
C TYR A 79 1.18 -1.16 -5.95
N VAL A 80 0.18 -0.97 -5.11
CA VAL A 80 0.32 -0.25 -3.83
C VAL A 80 0.01 -1.20 -2.69
N GLY A 81 0.99 -1.47 -1.84
CA GLY A 81 0.89 -2.44 -0.77
C GLY A 81 0.95 -1.83 0.62
N PHE A 82 0.20 -2.42 1.56
CA PHE A 82 0.11 -1.90 2.91
C PHE A 82 -0.43 -2.96 3.88
N PRO A 83 -0.13 -2.84 5.18
CA PRO A 83 -0.82 -3.63 6.18
C PRO A 83 -2.21 -3.05 6.42
N ILE A 84 -3.20 -3.90 6.71
CA ILE A 84 -4.54 -3.43 7.06
C ILE A 84 -4.52 -2.94 8.51
N TRP A 85 -4.87 -1.67 8.73
CA TRP A 85 -5.03 -1.05 10.05
C TRP A 85 -6.49 -0.63 10.21
N TRP A 86 -7.15 -1.13 11.25
CA TRP A 86 -8.57 -0.82 11.49
C TRP A 86 -9.42 -1.01 10.22
N TYR A 87 -9.23 -2.16 9.56
CA TYR A 87 -9.98 -2.62 8.37
C TYR A 87 -9.72 -1.80 7.09
N THR A 88 -8.84 -0.81 7.14
CA THR A 88 -8.55 0.03 5.97
C THR A 88 -7.05 0.26 5.77
N ALA A 89 -6.67 1.06 4.77
CA ALA A 89 -5.28 1.40 4.53
C ALA A 89 -4.79 2.45 5.54
N PRO A 90 -3.53 2.35 6.00
CA PRO A 90 -2.94 3.42 6.81
C PRO A 90 -2.95 4.75 6.06
N THR A 91 -3.09 5.85 6.79
CA THR A 91 -3.19 7.19 6.17
C THR A 91 -1.93 7.62 5.44
N ILE A 92 -0.79 6.97 5.69
CA ILE A 92 0.43 7.20 4.91
C ILE A 92 0.23 6.82 3.43
N ILE A 93 -0.67 5.90 3.13
CA ILE A 93 -1.02 5.54 1.75
C ILE A 93 -1.75 6.72 1.08
N ASN A 94 -2.57 7.44 1.82
CA ASN A 94 -3.18 8.67 1.30
C ASN A 94 -2.11 9.72 0.98
N THR A 95 -1.09 9.85 1.84
CA THR A 95 0.05 10.73 1.56
C THR A 95 0.71 10.35 0.25
N PHE A 96 0.95 9.06 0.03
CA PHE A 96 1.54 8.56 -1.20
C PHE A 96 0.67 8.87 -2.42
N MET A 97 -0.62 8.58 -2.36
CA MET A 97 -1.54 8.82 -3.48
C MET A 97 -1.64 10.31 -3.83
N GLU A 98 -1.50 11.19 -2.84
CA GLU A 98 -1.58 12.64 -3.04
C GLU A 98 -0.24 13.26 -3.41
N SER A 99 0.84 12.49 -3.37
CA SER A 99 2.19 12.97 -3.71
C SER A 99 2.52 12.92 -5.20
N TYR A 100 1.71 12.20 -5.98
CA TYR A 100 1.96 11.99 -7.42
C TYR A 100 0.66 12.11 -8.20
N ASP A 101 0.81 12.34 -9.51
CA ASP A 101 -0.32 12.33 -10.46
C ASP A 101 -0.46 10.91 -11.03
N PHE A 102 -1.59 10.27 -10.75
CA PHE A 102 -1.89 8.93 -11.24
C PHE A 102 -2.80 8.91 -12.48
N LYS A 103 -3.02 10.05 -13.09
CA LYS A 103 -3.87 10.13 -14.29
C LYS A 103 -3.32 9.24 -15.41
N GLY A 104 -4.19 8.42 -15.98
CA GLY A 104 -3.81 7.51 -17.06
C GLY A 104 -3.08 6.25 -16.61
N LYS A 105 -2.88 6.08 -15.30
CA LYS A 105 -2.19 4.91 -14.73
C LYS A 105 -3.20 3.93 -14.14
N THR A 106 -2.82 2.66 -14.10
CA THR A 106 -3.57 1.60 -13.41
C THR A 106 -2.96 1.38 -12.04
N VAL A 107 -3.77 1.41 -10.99
CA VAL A 107 -3.32 1.18 -9.61
C VAL A 107 -4.00 -0.06 -9.04
N ILE A 108 -3.20 -0.96 -8.48
CA ILE A 108 -3.66 -2.26 -8.00
C ILE A 108 -3.26 -2.41 -6.53
N PRO A 109 -4.22 -2.31 -5.59
CA PRO A 109 -3.89 -2.46 -4.17
C PRO A 109 -3.63 -3.91 -3.79
N PHE A 110 -2.69 -4.12 -2.87
CA PHE A 110 -2.52 -5.40 -2.19
C PHE A 110 -2.26 -5.14 -0.72
N ALA A 111 -2.58 -6.11 0.12
CA ALA A 111 -2.48 -5.91 1.56
C ALA A 111 -2.09 -7.18 2.29
N THR A 112 -1.56 -6.98 3.49
CA THR A 112 -1.35 -8.05 4.47
C THR A 112 -2.16 -7.72 5.73
N SER A 113 -2.60 -8.73 6.45
CA SER A 113 -3.37 -8.51 7.68
C SER A 113 -3.29 -9.70 8.61
N GLY A 114 -3.73 -9.50 9.85
CA GLY A 114 -3.89 -10.58 10.82
C GLY A 114 -5.18 -11.39 10.64
N GLY A 115 -6.02 -11.02 9.66
CA GLY A 115 -7.29 -11.72 9.41
C GLY A 115 -8.34 -10.88 8.71
N SER A 116 -8.17 -9.55 8.65
CA SER A 116 -9.12 -8.65 7.98
C SER A 116 -9.01 -8.75 6.47
N SER A 117 -10.14 -8.61 5.77
CA SER A 117 -10.14 -8.58 4.31
C SER A 117 -9.65 -7.22 3.79
N ILE A 118 -9.29 -7.16 2.50
CA ILE A 118 -8.87 -5.93 1.84
C ILE A 118 -10.07 -5.09 1.33
N LYS A 119 -11.26 -5.62 1.38
CA LYS A 119 -12.45 -5.03 0.74
C LYS A 119 -12.68 -3.58 1.15
N LYS A 120 -12.73 -3.29 2.45
CA LYS A 120 -12.97 -1.92 2.94
C LYS A 120 -11.86 -0.96 2.51
N ALA A 121 -10.61 -1.39 2.54
CA ALA A 121 -9.49 -0.57 2.12
C ALA A 121 -9.62 -0.17 0.65
N CYS A 122 -9.97 -1.11 -0.21
CA CYS A 122 -10.19 -0.85 -1.64
C CYS A 122 -11.37 0.11 -1.86
N GLU A 123 -12.47 -0.10 -1.14
CA GLU A 123 -13.64 0.78 -1.22
C GLU A 123 -13.30 2.21 -0.79
N ASP A 124 -12.57 2.35 0.31
CA ASP A 124 -12.17 3.67 0.84
C ASP A 124 -11.24 4.41 -0.14
N LEU A 125 -10.26 3.72 -0.70
CA LEU A 125 -9.32 4.32 -1.66
C LEU A 125 -10.06 4.76 -2.93
N LYS A 126 -10.94 3.93 -3.44
CA LYS A 126 -11.72 4.24 -4.63
C LYS A 126 -12.66 5.43 -4.40
N ALA A 127 -13.28 5.49 -3.23
CA ALA A 127 -14.16 6.60 -2.88
C ALA A 127 -13.39 7.93 -2.72
N THR A 128 -12.17 7.87 -2.15
CA THR A 128 -11.35 9.05 -1.94
C THR A 128 -10.70 9.54 -3.24
N TYR A 129 -10.33 8.61 -4.12
CA TYR A 129 -9.64 8.93 -5.39
C TYR A 129 -10.39 8.32 -6.58
N PRO A 130 -11.59 8.81 -6.89
CA PRO A 130 -12.44 8.19 -7.92
C PRO A 130 -11.91 8.34 -9.36
N ASP A 131 -10.99 9.26 -9.59
CA ASP A 131 -10.40 9.49 -10.92
C ASP A 131 -9.24 8.54 -11.23
N VAL A 132 -8.78 7.78 -10.25
CA VAL A 132 -7.73 6.78 -10.45
C VAL A 132 -8.34 5.49 -11.02
N ASN A 133 -7.66 4.88 -11.97
CA ASN A 133 -8.10 3.59 -12.53
C ASN A 133 -7.68 2.46 -11.60
N TRP A 134 -8.55 2.14 -10.66
CA TRP A 134 -8.32 1.07 -9.68
C TRP A 134 -8.67 -0.29 -10.26
N LYS A 135 -7.76 -1.25 -10.13
CA LYS A 135 -8.06 -2.67 -10.36
C LYS A 135 -8.43 -3.32 -9.02
N GLU A 136 -9.04 -4.48 -9.10
CA GLU A 136 -9.39 -5.24 -7.91
C GLU A 136 -8.13 -5.65 -7.14
N GLY A 137 -8.09 -5.30 -5.86
CA GLY A 137 -6.98 -5.63 -4.99
C GLY A 137 -7.03 -7.05 -4.45
N LYS A 138 -5.95 -7.49 -3.83
CA LYS A 138 -5.86 -8.83 -3.26
C LYS A 138 -5.14 -8.80 -1.91
N LEU A 139 -5.67 -9.58 -0.97
CA LEU A 139 -5.00 -9.85 0.30
C LEU A 139 -3.94 -10.92 0.05
N LEU A 140 -2.68 -10.59 0.35
CA LEU A 140 -1.55 -11.46 0.05
C LEU A 140 -0.92 -12.04 1.32
N ASN A 141 -1.74 -12.65 2.18
CA ASN A 141 -1.26 -13.33 3.37
C ASN A 141 -0.76 -14.72 2.99
N ARG A 142 0.52 -15.00 3.27
CA ARG A 142 1.11 -16.33 3.08
C ARG A 142 0.85 -16.93 1.69
N VAL A 143 0.91 -16.09 0.66
CA VAL A 143 0.69 -16.57 -0.70
C VAL A 143 1.94 -17.25 -1.25
N SER A 144 1.72 -18.28 -2.08
CA SER A 144 2.80 -18.94 -2.79
C SER A 144 3.19 -18.13 -4.02
N LYS A 145 4.39 -18.38 -4.54
CA LYS A 145 4.83 -17.80 -5.82
C LYS A 145 3.84 -18.11 -6.94
N LYS A 146 3.32 -19.32 -6.96
CA LYS A 146 2.36 -19.79 -7.97
C LYS A 146 1.05 -18.98 -7.93
N GLU A 147 0.56 -18.70 -6.73
CA GLU A 147 -0.63 -17.86 -6.53
C GLU A 147 -0.40 -16.43 -7.00
N LEU A 148 0.78 -15.86 -6.72
CA LEU A 148 1.16 -14.53 -7.19
C LEU A 148 1.23 -14.48 -8.71
N GLU A 149 1.84 -15.48 -9.34
CA GLU A 149 1.93 -15.57 -10.79
C GLU A 149 0.54 -15.62 -11.43
N ALA A 150 -0.37 -16.42 -10.88
CA ALA A 150 -1.73 -16.52 -11.37
C ALA A 150 -2.48 -15.20 -11.25
N TRP A 151 -2.32 -14.50 -10.11
CA TRP A 151 -2.98 -13.22 -9.91
C TRP A 151 -2.47 -12.16 -10.89
N VAL A 152 -1.16 -12.05 -11.04
CA VAL A 152 -0.55 -11.07 -11.96
C VAL A 152 -1.00 -11.32 -13.41
N LYS A 153 -1.08 -12.59 -13.83
CA LYS A 153 -1.53 -12.93 -15.18
C LYS A 153 -3.00 -12.59 -15.41
N GLY A 154 -3.82 -12.63 -14.37
CA GLY A 154 -5.25 -12.33 -14.46
C GLY A 154 -5.61 -10.86 -14.51
N LEU A 155 -4.65 -9.99 -14.33
CA LEU A 155 -4.88 -8.54 -14.25
C LEU A 155 -4.95 -7.85 -15.62
#